data_6a5737269ae90d1d9200276741ab26d1
#
_entry.id   6a5737269ae90d1d9200276741ab26d1
#
_cell.length_a   1.000
_cell.length_b   1.000
_cell.length_c   1.000
_cell.angle_alpha   90.00
_cell.angle_beta   90.00
_cell.angle_gamma   90.00
#
_symmetry.space_group_name_H-M   'P 1'
#
loop_
_entity.id
_entity.type
_entity.pdbx_description
1 polymer ?
#
loop_
_entity_poly.entity_id
_entity_poly.type
_entity_poly.pdbx_seq_one_letter_code
_entity_poly.pdbx_strand_id
1 'polypeptide(L)'
;MDVKDFFPSIKKIDIFHVFHGLGYDENVSWFMAYLCCLNGELPQGAPTSPYLSNIIMSSFDKDVASYAIEKKWRYTRYADDLTFSGDGNVEELIRVVSELLLKYHLYPNTKKTRVAYQNARQEVTGIVVNKKLQAARQYRRKIRQEVYYIKKYGIESHIAFCQISQKKYLEHLQGKIGYALYVNPKDTELLEYQKFLHEVSDSLQNQ
;
A
#
# COMPACT_ATOMS: atom_id res chain seq x y z
N MET A 1 0.11 -1.47 13.05
CA MET A 1 -0.18 -0.20 13.81
C MET A 1 -0.24 0.91 12.78
N ASP A 2 -0.96 1.99 13.06
CA ASP A 2 -1.17 3.09 12.09
C ASP A 2 -0.87 4.42 12.80
N VAL A 3 -0.29 5.38 12.11
CA VAL A 3 0.00 6.71 12.66
C VAL A 3 -1.18 7.64 12.36
N LYS A 4 -1.71 8.27 13.41
CA LYS A 4 -2.84 9.20 13.28
C LYS A 4 -2.41 10.47 12.53
N ASP A 5 -3.21 10.90 11.55
CA ASP A 5 -3.02 12.13 10.78
C ASP A 5 -1.57 12.31 10.28
N PHE A 6 -0.98 11.24 9.77
CA PHE A 6 0.45 11.12 9.47
C PHE A 6 1.00 12.29 8.63
N PHE A 7 0.49 12.49 7.41
CA PHE A 7 0.97 13.58 6.56
C PHE A 7 0.73 14.97 7.17
N PRO A 8 -0.45 15.29 7.72
CA PRO A 8 -0.69 16.55 8.42
C PRO A 8 0.16 16.75 9.69
N SER A 9 0.65 15.68 10.30
CA SER A 9 1.57 15.79 11.47
C SER A 9 2.94 16.33 11.10
N ILE A 10 3.35 16.16 9.83
CA ILE A 10 4.64 16.65 9.30
C ILE A 10 4.46 18.11 8.90
N LYS A 11 5.16 19.00 9.60
CA LYS A 11 5.03 20.43 9.40
C LYS A 11 6.08 20.99 8.42
N LYS A 12 5.78 22.15 7.87
CA LYS A 12 6.67 22.83 6.93
C LYS A 12 8.09 23.04 7.48
N ILE A 13 8.23 23.23 8.79
CA ILE A 13 9.53 23.36 9.44
C ILE A 13 10.34 22.06 9.36
N ASP A 14 9.70 20.90 9.41
CA ASP A 14 10.36 19.61 9.28
C ASP A 14 10.93 19.46 7.86
N ILE A 15 10.16 19.90 6.85
CA ILE A 15 10.58 19.90 5.45
C ILE A 15 11.73 20.90 5.23
N PHE A 16 11.69 22.07 5.84
CA PHE A 16 12.81 23.02 5.82
C PHE A 16 14.08 22.35 6.36
N HIS A 17 14.01 21.67 7.49
CA HIS A 17 15.17 20.99 8.07
C HIS A 17 15.73 19.87 7.18
N VAL A 18 14.87 19.18 6.41
CA VAL A 18 15.34 18.21 5.42
C VAL A 18 16.23 18.89 4.38
N PHE A 19 15.77 19.97 3.75
CA PHE A 19 16.54 20.65 2.70
C PHE A 19 17.76 21.36 3.24
N HIS A 20 17.65 22.03 4.38
CA HIS A 20 18.77 22.67 5.03
C HIS A 20 19.85 21.65 5.45
N GLY A 21 19.46 20.49 5.95
CA GLY A 21 20.35 19.36 6.27
C GLY A 21 21.05 18.75 5.05
N LEU A 22 20.50 18.93 3.85
CA LEU A 22 21.14 18.54 2.58
C LEU A 22 22.15 19.57 2.07
N GLY A 23 22.32 20.73 2.77
CA GLY A 23 23.31 21.76 2.45
C GLY A 23 22.79 22.93 1.62
N TYR A 24 21.47 23.03 1.40
CA TYR A 24 20.87 24.22 0.78
C TYR A 24 20.87 25.40 1.75
N ASP A 25 21.03 26.63 1.23
CA ASP A 25 20.91 27.81 2.06
C ASP A 25 19.48 27.99 2.62
N GLU A 26 19.36 28.91 3.60
CA GLU A 26 18.11 29.10 4.33
C GLU A 26 16.92 29.49 3.42
N ASN A 27 17.17 30.43 2.48
CA ASN A 27 16.11 30.96 1.60
C ASN A 27 15.61 29.87 0.64
N VAL A 28 16.57 29.11 0.04
CA VAL A 28 16.23 28.00 -0.86
C VAL A 28 15.50 26.91 -0.09
N SER A 29 15.94 26.57 1.13
CA SER A 29 15.30 25.55 1.97
C SER A 29 13.86 25.92 2.32
N TRP A 30 13.62 27.20 2.67
CA TRP A 30 12.26 27.71 2.88
C TRP A 30 11.42 27.67 1.60
N PHE A 31 11.97 28.11 0.48
CA PHE A 31 11.28 28.07 -0.80
C PHE A 31 10.83 26.65 -1.17
N MET A 32 11.74 25.70 -1.06
CA MET A 32 11.41 24.28 -1.33
C MET A 32 10.37 23.73 -0.34
N ALA A 33 10.45 24.10 0.94
CA ALA A 33 9.46 23.70 1.93
C ALA A 33 8.06 24.30 1.62
N TYR A 34 8.01 25.54 1.13
CA TYR A 34 6.73 26.15 0.68
C TYR A 34 6.12 25.43 -0.52
N LEU A 35 6.94 25.01 -1.49
CA LEU A 35 6.46 24.27 -2.67
C LEU A 35 5.93 22.87 -2.33
N CYS A 36 6.45 22.24 -1.26
CA CYS A 36 6.09 20.88 -0.86
C CYS A 36 4.92 20.83 0.15
N CYS A 37 4.51 21.96 0.73
CA CYS A 37 3.52 22.03 1.78
C CYS A 37 2.26 22.76 1.33
N LEU A 38 1.12 22.35 1.89
CA LEU A 38 -0.17 23.05 1.77
C LEU A 38 -0.65 23.43 3.17
N ASN A 39 -1.01 24.68 3.41
CA ASN A 39 -1.43 25.20 4.72
C ASN A 39 -0.44 24.92 5.87
N GLY A 40 0.86 24.85 5.56
CA GLY A 40 1.91 24.62 6.56
C GLY A 40 2.16 23.16 6.92
N GLU A 41 1.53 22.22 6.25
CA GLU A 41 1.59 20.77 6.48
C GLU A 41 1.91 20.01 5.19
N LEU A 42 2.38 18.78 5.31
CA LEU A 42 2.62 17.92 4.15
C LEU A 42 1.28 17.42 3.59
N PRO A 43 0.92 17.73 2.32
CA PRO A 43 -0.38 17.37 1.79
C PRO A 43 -0.49 15.88 1.46
N GLN A 44 -1.68 15.31 1.71
CA GLN A 44 -1.99 13.97 1.23
C GLN A 44 -2.23 13.98 -0.28
N GLY A 45 -1.60 13.07 -1.00
CA GLY A 45 -1.76 12.91 -2.45
C GLY A 45 -0.75 13.69 -3.32
N ALA A 46 0.11 14.55 -2.75
CA ALA A 46 1.20 15.16 -3.51
C ALA A 46 2.30 14.13 -3.81
N PRO A 47 2.92 14.15 -5.01
CA PRO A 47 3.98 13.22 -5.38
C PRO A 47 5.22 13.28 -4.47
N THR A 48 5.51 14.43 -3.88
CA THR A 48 6.64 14.67 -2.99
C THR A 48 6.43 14.14 -1.57
N SER A 49 5.18 14.07 -1.11
CA SER A 49 4.84 13.73 0.28
C SER A 49 5.37 12.36 0.74
N PRO A 50 5.26 11.26 -0.03
CA PRO A 50 5.79 9.97 0.39
C PRO A 50 7.32 9.97 0.57
N TYR A 51 8.05 10.66 -0.31
CA TYR A 51 9.52 10.73 -0.23
C TYR A 51 9.98 11.55 0.97
N LEU A 52 9.42 12.73 1.14
CA LEU A 52 9.79 13.62 2.25
C LEU A 52 9.43 13.00 3.60
N SER A 53 8.26 12.39 3.71
CA SER A 53 7.87 11.67 4.93
C SER A 53 8.81 10.51 5.26
N ASN A 54 9.31 9.78 4.26
CA ASN A 54 10.30 8.72 4.48
C ASN A 54 11.64 9.25 4.97
N ILE A 55 12.10 10.40 4.46
CA ILE A 55 13.34 11.02 4.95
C ILE A 55 13.18 11.44 6.42
N ILE A 56 12.08 12.10 6.77
CA ILE A 56 11.81 12.55 8.14
C ILE A 56 11.70 11.37 9.10
N MET A 57 11.05 10.29 8.67
CA MET A 57 10.86 9.09 9.50
C MET A 57 12.14 8.24 9.65
N SER A 58 13.23 8.56 8.97
CA SER A 58 14.43 7.71 8.96
C SER A 58 15.02 7.46 10.34
N SER A 59 14.99 8.46 11.24
CA SER A 59 15.48 8.32 12.61
C SER A 59 14.54 7.47 13.47
N PHE A 60 13.23 7.68 13.32
CA PHE A 60 12.22 6.82 13.95
C PHE A 60 12.35 5.37 13.49
N ASP A 61 12.50 5.16 12.17
CA ASP A 61 12.65 3.81 11.61
C ASP A 61 13.91 3.11 12.14
N LYS A 62 15.00 3.82 12.35
CA LYS A 62 16.23 3.28 12.97
C LYS A 62 16.01 2.84 14.43
N ASP A 63 15.34 3.67 15.23
CA ASP A 63 15.04 3.36 16.63
C ASP A 63 14.12 2.12 16.71
N VAL A 64 13.05 2.09 15.91
CA VAL A 64 12.09 0.98 15.87
C VAL A 64 12.75 -0.30 15.33
N ALA A 65 13.55 -0.20 14.28
CA ALA A 65 14.25 -1.37 13.71
C ALA A 65 15.24 -1.96 14.71
N SER A 66 15.97 -1.13 15.45
CA SER A 66 16.90 -1.59 16.49
C SER A 66 16.16 -2.37 17.59
N TYR A 67 15.06 -1.85 18.08
CA TYR A 67 14.21 -2.54 19.04
C TYR A 67 13.62 -3.84 18.46
N ALA A 68 13.14 -3.79 17.22
CA ALA A 68 12.57 -4.96 16.56
C ALA A 68 13.60 -6.10 16.40
N ILE A 69 14.84 -5.78 15.99
CA ILE A 69 15.93 -6.74 15.86
C ILE A 69 16.26 -7.39 17.22
N GLU A 70 16.41 -6.58 18.28
CA GLU A 70 16.69 -7.06 19.65
C GLU A 70 15.64 -8.07 20.12
N LYS A 71 14.37 -7.77 19.86
CA LYS A 71 13.22 -8.57 20.30
C LYS A 71 12.79 -9.64 19.27
N LYS A 72 13.57 -9.85 18.21
CA LYS A 72 13.30 -10.82 17.12
C LYS A 72 11.98 -10.56 16.37
N TRP A 73 11.56 -9.30 16.28
CA TRP A 73 10.49 -8.87 15.40
C TRP A 73 11.04 -8.49 14.02
N ARG A 74 10.25 -8.68 12.98
CA ARG A 74 10.46 -8.07 11.67
C ARG A 74 9.61 -6.82 11.58
N TYR A 75 10.21 -5.72 11.14
CA TYR A 75 9.57 -4.43 11.01
C TYR A 75 9.59 -3.95 9.57
N THR A 76 8.47 -3.43 9.11
CA THR A 76 8.36 -2.69 7.85
C THR A 76 7.36 -1.55 8.01
N ARG A 77 7.57 -0.45 7.29
CA ARG A 77 6.65 0.68 7.25
C ARG A 77 6.29 1.03 5.82
N TYR A 78 5.02 1.31 5.60
CA TYR A 78 4.51 1.91 4.37
C TYR A 78 3.71 3.17 4.74
N ALA A 79 4.31 4.36 4.54
CA ALA A 79 3.78 5.64 5.00
C ALA A 79 3.43 5.61 6.49
N ASP A 80 2.15 5.64 6.83
CA ASP A 80 1.57 5.61 8.17
C ASP A 80 1.35 4.20 8.74
N ASP A 81 1.47 3.15 7.90
CA ASP A 81 1.19 1.77 8.30
C ASP A 81 2.47 1.05 8.74
N LEU A 82 2.60 0.81 10.04
CA LEU A 82 3.69 0.06 10.65
C LEU A 82 3.29 -1.40 10.82
N THR A 83 4.02 -2.30 10.19
CA THR A 83 3.78 -3.74 10.25
C THR A 83 4.90 -4.45 10.99
N PHE A 84 4.52 -5.28 11.95
CA PHE A 84 5.43 -6.12 12.72
C PHE A 84 5.04 -7.59 12.57
N SER A 85 6.02 -8.49 12.45
CA SER A 85 5.81 -9.93 12.45
C SER A 85 6.85 -10.65 13.30
N GLY A 86 6.40 -11.56 14.16
CA GLY A 86 7.23 -12.29 15.11
C GLY A 86 6.37 -12.98 16.17
N ASP A 87 7.01 -13.68 17.10
CA ASP A 87 6.35 -14.49 18.14
C ASP A 87 6.55 -13.89 19.57
N GLY A 88 6.88 -12.60 19.67
CA GLY A 88 7.15 -11.94 20.94
C GLY A 88 5.91 -11.41 21.65
N ASN A 89 6.12 -10.68 22.74
CA ASN A 89 5.06 -10.02 23.52
C ASN A 89 4.50 -8.81 22.73
N VAL A 90 3.27 -8.96 22.22
CA VAL A 90 2.59 -7.95 21.42
C VAL A 90 2.23 -6.69 22.21
N GLU A 91 1.87 -6.83 23.49
CA GLU A 91 1.50 -5.70 24.34
C GLU A 91 2.71 -4.81 24.63
N GLU A 92 3.87 -5.43 24.94
CA GLU A 92 5.14 -4.73 25.09
C GLU A 92 5.53 -4.00 23.81
N LEU A 93 5.41 -4.68 22.66
CA LEU A 93 5.70 -4.09 21.34
C LEU A 93 4.84 -2.83 21.09
N ILE A 94 3.52 -2.94 21.28
CA ILE A 94 2.59 -1.82 21.06
C ILE A 94 2.95 -0.65 21.99
N ARG A 95 3.25 -0.92 23.27
CA ARG A 95 3.64 0.11 24.23
C ARG A 95 4.92 0.82 23.80
N VAL A 96 6.00 0.08 23.53
CA VAL A 96 7.31 0.67 23.16
C VAL A 96 7.24 1.45 21.87
N VAL A 97 6.57 0.91 20.84
CA VAL A 97 6.42 1.62 19.56
C VAL A 97 5.56 2.88 19.72
N SER A 98 4.55 2.85 20.59
CA SER A 98 3.74 4.05 20.90
C SER A 98 4.57 5.12 21.62
N GLU A 99 5.42 4.74 22.57
CA GLU A 99 6.34 5.65 23.24
C GLU A 99 7.35 6.26 22.26
N LEU A 100 7.88 5.46 21.33
CA LEU A 100 8.75 5.96 20.26
C LEU A 100 8.01 6.95 19.34
N LEU A 101 6.78 6.64 18.91
CA LEU A 101 5.98 7.59 18.13
C LEU A 101 5.83 8.94 18.85
N LEU A 102 5.50 8.93 20.14
CA LEU A 102 5.37 10.15 20.94
C LEU A 102 6.69 10.94 21.03
N LYS A 103 7.84 10.26 21.15
CA LYS A 103 9.18 10.89 21.11
C LYS A 103 9.38 11.70 19.82
N TYR A 104 8.81 11.25 18.70
CA TYR A 104 8.88 11.91 17.40
C TYR A 104 7.66 12.80 17.10
N HIS A 105 6.89 13.18 18.10
CA HIS A 105 5.69 14.01 18.00
C HIS A 105 4.59 13.41 17.11
N LEU A 106 4.57 12.08 16.98
CA LEU A 106 3.57 11.33 16.25
C LEU A 106 2.66 10.56 17.23
N TYR A 107 1.44 10.32 16.81
CA TYR A 107 0.45 9.66 17.68
C TYR A 107 -0.03 8.34 17.06
N PRO A 108 -0.06 7.24 17.83
CA PRO A 108 -0.60 5.97 17.34
C PRO A 108 -2.12 6.06 17.18
N ASN A 109 -2.62 5.50 16.09
CA ASN A 109 -4.06 5.32 15.87
C ASN A 109 -4.51 4.00 16.52
N THR A 110 -4.91 4.07 17.78
CA THR A 110 -5.31 2.90 18.58
C THR A 110 -6.51 2.16 17.97
N LYS A 111 -7.42 2.89 17.27
CA LYS A 111 -8.61 2.30 16.64
C LYS A 111 -8.26 1.44 15.41
N LYS A 112 -7.14 1.74 14.76
CA LYS A 112 -6.66 0.99 13.59
C LYS A 112 -5.57 -0.04 13.93
N THR A 113 -5.04 -0.04 15.14
CA THR A 113 -4.07 -1.06 15.58
C THR A 113 -4.75 -2.44 15.60
N ARG A 114 -4.19 -3.39 14.87
CA ARG A 114 -4.72 -4.75 14.73
C ARG A 114 -3.65 -5.77 15.04
N VAL A 115 -4.05 -6.83 15.73
CA VAL A 115 -3.22 -8.01 15.99
C VAL A 115 -3.85 -9.18 15.26
N ALA A 116 -3.08 -9.88 14.44
CA ALA A 116 -3.53 -11.05 13.70
C ALA A 116 -2.65 -12.25 14.03
N TYR A 117 -3.22 -13.28 14.66
CA TYR A 117 -2.52 -14.53 14.96
C TYR A 117 -2.48 -15.47 13.75
N GLN A 118 -1.69 -16.55 13.83
CA GLN A 118 -1.46 -17.49 12.71
C GLN A 118 -2.74 -18.12 12.15
N ASN A 119 -3.78 -18.33 12.98
CA ASN A 119 -5.08 -18.88 12.58
C ASN A 119 -6.04 -17.84 11.97
N ALA A 120 -5.68 -16.56 12.02
CA ALA A 120 -6.47 -15.48 11.44
C ALA A 120 -5.90 -15.07 10.07
N ARG A 121 -6.69 -14.29 9.32
CA ARG A 121 -6.23 -13.67 8.08
C ARG A 121 -5.21 -12.58 8.40
N GLN A 122 -4.00 -12.78 7.91
CA GLN A 122 -2.91 -11.80 7.98
C GLN A 122 -2.84 -11.06 6.65
N GLU A 123 -2.91 -9.76 6.71
CA GLU A 123 -2.93 -8.88 5.54
C GLU A 123 -2.02 -7.67 5.77
N VAL A 124 -1.17 -7.39 4.79
CA VAL A 124 -0.27 -6.25 4.78
C VAL A 124 -0.50 -5.49 3.48
N THR A 125 -0.85 -4.20 3.57
CA THR A 125 -1.13 -3.32 2.40
C THR A 125 -2.08 -3.94 1.37
N GLY A 126 -3.11 -4.67 1.83
CA GLY A 126 -4.10 -5.32 0.95
C GLY A 126 -3.71 -6.69 0.40
N ILE A 127 -2.51 -7.17 0.73
CA ILE A 127 -2.00 -8.50 0.33
C ILE A 127 -2.10 -9.47 1.48
N VAL A 128 -2.70 -10.65 1.25
CA VAL A 128 -2.74 -11.74 2.24
C VAL A 128 -1.38 -12.42 2.28
N VAL A 129 -0.80 -12.54 3.49
CA VAL A 129 0.59 -13.00 3.70
C VAL A 129 0.72 -14.30 4.53
N ASN A 130 -0.37 -15.03 4.80
CA ASN A 130 -0.35 -16.23 5.64
C ASN A 130 0.64 -17.31 5.12
N LYS A 131 0.17 -18.26 4.29
CA LYS A 131 0.99 -19.35 3.75
C LYS A 131 1.66 -19.00 2.42
N LYS A 132 0.98 -18.19 1.61
CA LYS A 132 1.44 -17.69 0.31
C LYS A 132 0.89 -16.28 0.09
N LEU A 133 1.62 -15.49 -0.67
CA LEU A 133 1.14 -14.17 -1.07
C LEU A 133 -0.06 -14.32 -2.00
N GLN A 134 -1.13 -13.60 -1.71
CA GLN A 134 -2.34 -13.60 -2.54
C GLN A 134 -3.03 -12.24 -2.49
N ALA A 135 -3.60 -11.83 -3.61
CA ALA A 135 -4.57 -10.74 -3.63
C ALA A 135 -5.80 -11.10 -2.78
N ALA A 136 -6.45 -10.10 -2.20
CA ALA A 136 -7.60 -10.28 -1.33
C ALA A 136 -8.67 -11.19 -1.95
N ARG A 137 -9.31 -12.05 -1.14
CA ARG A 137 -10.34 -13.02 -1.62
C ARG A 137 -11.46 -12.34 -2.41
N GLN A 138 -11.90 -11.16 -1.96
CA GLN A 138 -12.96 -10.42 -2.66
C GLN A 138 -12.50 -9.94 -4.05
N TYR A 139 -11.24 -9.51 -4.17
CA TYR A 139 -10.64 -9.10 -5.44
C TYR A 139 -10.59 -10.27 -6.43
N ARG A 140 -10.08 -11.42 -6.01
CA ARG A 140 -10.04 -12.64 -6.85
C ARG A 140 -11.44 -13.15 -7.20
N ARG A 141 -12.41 -13.05 -6.28
CA ARG A 141 -13.81 -13.42 -6.54
C ARG A 141 -14.43 -12.55 -7.64
N LYS A 142 -14.16 -11.25 -7.63
CA LYS A 142 -14.63 -10.33 -8.69
C LYS A 142 -14.05 -10.72 -10.05
N ILE A 143 -12.74 -10.98 -10.15
CA ILE A 143 -12.12 -11.44 -11.40
C ILE A 143 -12.80 -12.73 -11.89
N ARG A 144 -12.94 -13.73 -11.02
CA ARG A 144 -13.60 -15.00 -11.36
C ARG A 144 -15.03 -14.80 -11.89
N GLN A 145 -15.77 -13.92 -11.25
CA GLN A 145 -17.12 -13.58 -11.64
C GLN A 145 -17.18 -12.90 -13.03
N GLU A 146 -16.31 -11.94 -13.28
CA GLU A 146 -16.24 -11.24 -14.57
C GLU A 146 -15.85 -12.22 -15.70
N VAL A 147 -14.81 -13.04 -15.50
CA VAL A 147 -14.40 -14.06 -16.49
C VAL A 147 -15.50 -15.10 -16.71
N TYR A 148 -16.19 -15.53 -15.67
CA TYR A 148 -17.33 -16.46 -15.81
C TYR A 148 -18.43 -15.90 -16.69
N TYR A 149 -18.80 -14.63 -16.52
CA TYR A 149 -19.83 -14.01 -17.35
C TYR A 149 -19.39 -13.85 -18.81
N ILE A 150 -18.14 -13.51 -19.08
CA ILE A 150 -17.60 -13.46 -20.44
C ILE A 150 -17.64 -14.85 -21.09
N LYS A 151 -17.22 -15.89 -20.36
CA LYS A 151 -17.26 -17.29 -20.87
C LYS A 151 -18.67 -17.76 -21.18
N LYS A 152 -19.66 -17.37 -20.35
CA LYS A 152 -21.02 -17.87 -20.44
C LYS A 152 -21.90 -17.12 -21.44
N TYR A 153 -21.74 -15.80 -21.52
CA TYR A 153 -22.65 -14.95 -22.30
C TYR A 153 -21.98 -14.23 -23.46
N GLY A 154 -20.68 -14.40 -23.63
CA GLY A 154 -19.88 -13.64 -24.57
C GLY A 154 -19.54 -12.23 -24.06
N ILE A 155 -18.51 -11.66 -24.63
CA ILE A 155 -18.00 -10.35 -24.20
C ILE A 155 -18.97 -9.21 -24.49
N GLU A 156 -19.61 -9.23 -25.68
CA GLU A 156 -20.53 -8.18 -26.11
C GLU A 156 -21.74 -8.03 -25.18
N SER A 157 -22.39 -9.15 -24.85
CA SER A 157 -23.53 -9.18 -23.94
C SER A 157 -23.14 -8.70 -22.53
N HIS A 158 -21.93 -9.09 -22.07
CA HIS A 158 -21.47 -8.68 -20.76
C HIS A 158 -21.14 -7.18 -20.68
N ILE A 159 -20.53 -6.62 -21.72
CA ILE A 159 -20.20 -5.20 -21.81
C ILE A 159 -21.44 -4.34 -21.95
N ALA A 160 -22.41 -4.76 -22.76
CA ALA A 160 -23.69 -4.06 -22.86
C ALA A 160 -24.37 -3.93 -21.48
N PHE A 161 -24.28 -4.98 -20.66
CA PHE A 161 -24.79 -4.96 -19.29
C PHE A 161 -23.98 -4.00 -18.38
N CYS A 162 -22.64 -3.94 -18.54
CA CYS A 162 -21.77 -3.09 -17.74
C CYS A 162 -21.73 -1.62 -18.18
N GLN A 163 -22.29 -1.25 -19.34
CA GLN A 163 -22.29 0.09 -19.93
C GLN A 163 -20.90 0.72 -20.11
N ILE A 164 -19.88 -0.09 -20.40
CA ILE A 164 -18.49 0.33 -20.56
C ILE A 164 -18.03 0.01 -21.99
N SER A 165 -17.06 0.79 -22.54
CA SER A 165 -16.49 0.46 -23.84
C SER A 165 -15.71 -0.85 -23.79
N GLN A 166 -15.88 -1.70 -24.83
CA GLN A 166 -15.32 -3.05 -24.91
C GLN A 166 -13.79 -3.08 -24.69
N LYS A 167 -13.04 -2.22 -25.38
CA LYS A 167 -11.59 -2.14 -25.24
C LYS A 167 -11.15 -1.78 -23.81
N LYS A 168 -11.73 -0.75 -23.22
CA LYS A 168 -11.42 -0.31 -21.85
C LYS A 168 -11.76 -1.39 -20.82
N TYR A 169 -12.82 -2.15 -21.04
CA TYR A 169 -13.21 -3.21 -20.11
C TYR A 169 -12.19 -4.35 -20.09
N LEU A 170 -11.76 -4.82 -21.28
CA LEU A 170 -10.75 -5.88 -21.39
C LEU A 170 -9.42 -5.45 -20.80
N GLU A 171 -8.93 -4.26 -21.15
CA GLU A 171 -7.69 -3.70 -20.59
C GLU A 171 -7.75 -3.62 -19.06
N HIS A 172 -8.88 -3.19 -18.53
CA HIS A 172 -9.09 -3.11 -17.09
C HIS A 172 -9.10 -4.49 -16.42
N LEU A 173 -9.78 -5.48 -17.01
CA LEU A 173 -9.81 -6.85 -16.48
C LEU A 173 -8.45 -7.54 -16.59
N GLN A 174 -7.73 -7.35 -17.70
CA GLN A 174 -6.34 -7.80 -17.87
C GLN A 174 -5.43 -7.17 -16.80
N GLY A 175 -5.57 -5.87 -16.54
CA GLY A 175 -4.83 -5.18 -15.47
C GLY A 175 -5.12 -5.76 -14.07
N LYS A 176 -6.38 -6.10 -13.78
CA LYS A 176 -6.76 -6.78 -12.52
C LYS A 176 -6.09 -8.15 -12.37
N ILE A 177 -6.09 -8.93 -13.45
CA ILE A 177 -5.44 -10.26 -13.47
C ILE A 177 -3.93 -10.10 -13.36
N GLY A 178 -3.33 -9.15 -14.10
CA GLY A 178 -1.90 -8.84 -14.03
C GLY A 178 -1.45 -8.47 -12.62
N TYR A 179 -2.20 -7.63 -11.92
CA TYR A 179 -1.92 -7.32 -10.52
C TYR A 179 -1.99 -8.58 -9.63
N ALA A 180 -3.01 -9.41 -9.76
CA ALA A 180 -3.16 -10.60 -8.95
C ALA A 180 -2.05 -11.64 -9.24
N LEU A 181 -1.58 -11.75 -10.49
CA LEU A 181 -0.44 -12.56 -10.89
C LEU A 181 0.91 -11.98 -10.43
N TYR A 182 1.03 -10.65 -10.40
CA TYR A 182 2.21 -10.01 -9.81
C TYR A 182 2.36 -10.38 -8.34
N VAL A 183 1.26 -10.45 -7.59
CA VAL A 183 1.25 -10.89 -6.18
C VAL A 183 1.51 -12.40 -6.05
N ASN A 184 0.94 -13.22 -6.94
CA ASN A 184 1.13 -14.67 -6.95
C ASN A 184 1.32 -15.21 -8.37
N PRO A 185 2.56 -15.21 -8.90
CA PRO A 185 2.84 -15.66 -10.27
C PRO A 185 2.51 -17.14 -10.55
N LYS A 186 2.32 -17.96 -9.51
CA LYS A 186 2.02 -19.40 -9.61
C LYS A 186 0.53 -19.72 -9.50
N ASP A 187 -0.36 -18.74 -9.60
CA ASP A 187 -1.81 -18.96 -9.55
C ASP A 187 -2.32 -19.49 -10.91
N THR A 188 -2.48 -20.80 -11.02
CA THR A 188 -2.87 -21.49 -12.26
C THR A 188 -4.21 -21.01 -12.80
N GLU A 189 -5.20 -20.75 -11.92
CA GLU A 189 -6.51 -20.23 -12.30
C GLU A 189 -6.39 -18.86 -13.01
N LEU A 190 -5.58 -17.96 -12.46
CA LEU A 190 -5.37 -16.62 -13.04
C LEU A 190 -4.57 -16.67 -14.34
N LEU A 191 -3.61 -17.60 -14.47
CA LEU A 191 -2.88 -17.82 -15.71
C LEU A 191 -3.80 -18.32 -16.85
N GLU A 192 -4.75 -19.21 -16.54
CA GLU A 192 -5.78 -19.65 -17.49
C GLU A 192 -6.70 -18.49 -17.90
N TYR A 193 -7.09 -17.64 -16.96
CA TYR A 193 -7.90 -16.46 -17.28
C TYR A 193 -7.14 -15.45 -18.13
N GLN A 194 -5.86 -15.26 -17.89
CA GLN A 194 -5.02 -14.39 -18.73
C GLN A 194 -4.96 -14.88 -20.17
N LYS A 195 -4.70 -16.18 -20.39
CA LYS A 195 -4.68 -16.78 -21.72
C LYS A 195 -6.03 -16.61 -22.43
N PHE A 196 -7.13 -16.94 -21.75
CA PHE A 196 -8.47 -16.78 -22.30
C PHE A 196 -8.77 -15.34 -22.73
N LEU A 197 -8.40 -14.33 -21.94
CA LEU A 197 -8.63 -12.93 -22.30
C LEU A 197 -7.74 -12.46 -23.44
N HIS A 198 -6.53 -13.01 -23.63
CA HIS A 198 -5.73 -12.75 -24.82
C HIS A 198 -6.41 -13.29 -26.06
N GLU A 199 -6.89 -14.54 -26.06
CA GLU A 199 -7.63 -15.14 -27.19
C GLU A 199 -8.88 -14.32 -27.56
N VAL A 200 -9.64 -13.85 -26.56
CA VAL A 200 -10.78 -12.96 -26.78
C VAL A 200 -10.36 -11.63 -27.38
N SER A 201 -9.26 -11.03 -26.91
CA SER A 201 -8.75 -9.76 -27.44
C SER A 201 -8.29 -9.88 -28.90
N ASP A 202 -7.57 -10.95 -29.21
CA ASP A 202 -7.07 -11.22 -30.55
C ASP A 202 -8.22 -11.47 -31.55
N SER A 203 -9.27 -12.17 -31.13
CA SER A 203 -10.46 -12.40 -31.97
C SER A 203 -11.22 -11.12 -32.32
N LEU A 204 -11.18 -10.11 -31.43
CA LEU A 204 -11.82 -8.81 -31.66
C LEU A 204 -11.00 -7.86 -32.54
N GLN A 205 -9.68 -8.04 -32.58
CA GLN A 205 -8.81 -7.24 -33.48
C GLN A 205 -8.84 -7.71 -34.95
N ASN A 206 -9.26 -8.96 -35.14
CA ASN A 206 -9.34 -9.59 -36.47
C ASN A 206 -10.73 -9.47 -37.12
N GLN A 207 -11.68 -8.82 -36.46
CA GLN A 207 -13.01 -8.43 -36.97
C GLN A 207 -13.07 -6.95 -37.36
#